data_aabd4363662c2a1e9892a818cf60e401
#
_entry.id   aabd4363662c2a1e9892a818cf60e401
#
_cell.length_a   1.000
_cell.length_b   1.000
_cell.length_c   1.000
_cell.angle_alpha   90.00
_cell.angle_beta   90.00
_cell.angle_gamma   90.00
#
_symmetry.space_group_name_H-M   'P 1'
#
loop_
_entity.id
_entity.type
_entity.pdbx_description
1 polymer ?
#
loop_
_entity_poly.entity_id
_entity_poly.type
_entity_poly.pdbx_seq_one_letter_code
_entity_poly.pdbx_strand_id
1 'polypeptide(L)'
;MNRTLFRTRIKFCGFTRPGDVRLACELGVDGIGFVFAHKSPRRIAPEEARAMRQALAPLVDAVALFQDNSLDEVRDVVRQVRPSLLQFHGSEDDAFCRSFGLPYLKVVPMGEEIMAPHYLQLRFPGAAGFLLDSHRAGESGGSGKTFDWSRIPKDLQKPYALAGGLTPENAFEAVTIATPWAVDVSSGIEVEPGIKDGDKMRRFVEEVRRADCHTDAATAAAC
;
A
#
# COMPACT_ATOMS: atom_id res chain seq x y z
N MET A 1 21.47 -6.75 4.64
CA MET A 1 21.02 -5.73 5.61
C MET A 1 20.74 -6.46 6.91
N ASN A 2 21.34 -6.06 8.01
CA ASN A 2 21.08 -6.72 9.31
C ASN A 2 19.64 -6.38 9.73
N ARG A 3 18.75 -7.36 9.83
CA ARG A 3 17.30 -7.18 10.04
C ARG A 3 16.87 -7.11 11.51
N THR A 4 17.81 -7.18 12.44
CA THR A 4 17.57 -7.31 13.88
C THR A 4 16.71 -6.19 14.50
N LEU A 5 16.50 -5.07 13.78
CA LEU A 5 15.67 -3.94 14.21
C LEU A 5 14.67 -3.53 13.13
N PHE A 6 14.43 -4.38 12.14
CA PHE A 6 13.50 -4.09 11.05
C PHE A 6 12.07 -4.50 11.46
N ARG A 7 11.11 -3.61 11.26
CA ARG A 7 9.70 -3.96 11.30
C ARG A 7 9.04 -3.73 9.96
N THR A 8 8.11 -4.57 9.58
CA THR A 8 7.27 -4.38 8.41
C THR A 8 6.34 -3.18 8.62
N ARG A 9 6.31 -2.24 7.67
CA ARG A 9 5.36 -1.11 7.70
C ARG A 9 3.99 -1.59 7.27
N ILE A 10 2.96 -0.94 7.81
CA ILE A 10 1.57 -1.28 7.51
C ILE A 10 0.87 -0.08 6.90
N LYS A 11 0.34 -0.25 5.70
CA LYS A 11 -0.57 0.71 5.08
C LYS A 11 -1.97 0.10 5.01
N PHE A 12 -2.98 0.84 5.43
CA PHE A 12 -4.38 0.53 5.22
C PHE A 12 -4.95 1.46 4.14
N CYS A 13 -5.65 0.90 3.14
CA CYS A 13 -6.09 1.64 1.95
C CYS A 13 -7.61 1.66 1.81
N GLY A 14 -8.15 2.75 1.21
CA GLY A 14 -9.56 2.86 0.86
C GLY A 14 -10.45 3.29 2.03
N PHE A 15 -10.02 4.28 2.80
CA PHE A 15 -10.83 4.86 3.88
C PHE A 15 -11.87 5.83 3.36
N THR A 16 -13.08 5.75 3.92
CA THR A 16 -14.21 6.63 3.64
C THR A 16 -14.83 7.24 4.91
N ARG A 17 -14.38 6.82 6.09
CA ARG A 17 -14.92 7.27 7.38
C ARG A 17 -13.83 7.75 8.35
N PRO A 18 -14.00 8.93 8.99
CA PRO A 18 -13.01 9.45 9.95
C PRO A 18 -12.80 8.58 11.19
N GLY A 19 -13.83 7.83 11.62
CA GLY A 19 -13.73 6.90 12.76
C GLY A 19 -12.75 5.77 12.50
N ASP A 20 -12.78 5.21 11.29
CA ASP A 20 -11.87 4.14 10.88
C ASP A 20 -10.42 4.64 10.79
N VAL A 21 -10.23 5.88 10.32
CA VAL A 21 -8.90 6.53 10.27
C VAL A 21 -8.30 6.65 11.67
N ARG A 22 -9.09 7.12 12.66
CA ARG A 22 -8.62 7.22 14.06
C ARG A 22 -8.22 5.87 14.61
N LEU A 23 -9.08 4.86 14.46
CA LEU A 23 -8.78 3.51 14.91
C LEU A 23 -7.50 2.95 14.25
N ALA A 24 -7.31 3.15 12.95
CA ALA A 24 -6.09 2.72 12.26
C ALA A 24 -4.84 3.40 12.85
N CYS A 25 -4.91 4.70 13.15
CA CYS A 25 -3.81 5.42 13.83
C CYS A 25 -3.52 4.85 15.22
N GLU A 26 -4.56 4.54 16.01
CA GLU A 26 -4.44 3.94 17.35
C GLU A 26 -3.79 2.54 17.28
N LEU A 27 -4.03 1.80 16.20
CA LEU A 27 -3.39 0.50 15.95
C LEU A 27 -1.94 0.61 15.48
N GLY A 28 -1.42 1.82 15.27
CA GLY A 28 -0.02 2.06 14.93
C GLY A 28 0.34 1.72 13.49
N VAL A 29 -0.56 1.97 12.53
CA VAL A 29 -0.24 1.86 11.10
C VAL A 29 0.62 3.03 10.64
N ASP A 30 1.38 2.81 9.56
CA ASP A 30 2.33 3.79 9.02
C ASP A 30 1.71 4.67 7.93
N GLY A 31 0.66 4.21 7.27
CA GLY A 31 0.05 4.96 6.18
C GLY A 31 -1.44 4.66 6.00
N ILE A 32 -2.17 5.69 5.59
CA ILE A 32 -3.61 5.67 5.30
C ILE A 32 -3.83 6.08 3.84
N GLY A 33 -4.50 5.22 3.07
CA GLY A 33 -4.79 5.43 1.66
C GLY A 33 -6.19 6.01 1.42
N PHE A 34 -6.25 7.09 0.65
CA PHE A 34 -7.46 7.70 0.11
C PHE A 34 -7.52 7.45 -1.39
N VAL A 35 -8.65 6.96 -1.90
CA VAL A 35 -8.79 6.53 -3.29
C VAL A 35 -9.52 7.57 -4.11
N PHE A 36 -8.88 8.01 -5.21
CA PHE A 36 -9.45 8.96 -6.17
C PHE A 36 -9.71 8.34 -7.54
N ALA A 37 -9.37 7.05 -7.73
CA ALA A 37 -9.61 6.31 -8.96
C ALA A 37 -11.11 6.23 -9.28
N HIS A 38 -11.52 6.61 -10.51
CA HIS A 38 -12.91 6.79 -10.91
C HIS A 38 -13.79 5.54 -10.75
N LYS A 39 -13.23 4.36 -11.03
CA LYS A 39 -13.96 3.08 -11.01
C LYS A 39 -13.97 2.40 -9.65
N SER A 40 -13.30 2.97 -8.66
CA SER A 40 -13.21 2.35 -7.33
C SER A 40 -14.48 2.56 -6.52
N PRO A 41 -15.04 1.53 -5.89
CA PRO A 41 -16.15 1.69 -4.94
C PRO A 41 -15.73 2.40 -3.65
N ARG A 42 -14.41 2.63 -3.45
CA ARG A 42 -13.81 3.35 -2.31
C ARG A 42 -13.42 4.77 -2.66
N ARG A 43 -13.86 5.24 -3.84
CA ARG A 43 -13.58 6.62 -4.26
C ARG A 43 -14.25 7.62 -3.33
N ILE A 44 -13.49 8.66 -2.97
CA ILE A 44 -13.98 9.80 -2.17
C ILE A 44 -13.67 11.12 -2.88
N ALA A 45 -14.38 12.15 -2.51
CA ALA A 45 -14.10 13.51 -2.96
C ALA A 45 -12.87 14.10 -2.23
N PRO A 46 -12.13 15.05 -2.85
CA PRO A 46 -11.00 15.71 -2.20
C PRO A 46 -11.35 16.37 -0.85
N GLU A 47 -12.56 16.92 -0.72
CA GLU A 47 -13.06 17.56 0.49
C GLU A 47 -13.22 16.55 1.63
N GLU A 48 -13.74 15.35 1.33
CA GLU A 48 -13.90 14.26 2.29
C GLU A 48 -12.52 13.75 2.74
N ALA A 49 -11.60 13.54 1.79
CA ALA A 49 -10.23 13.12 2.09
C ALA A 49 -9.50 14.17 2.95
N ARG A 50 -9.70 15.46 2.68
CA ARG A 50 -9.14 16.55 3.50
C ARG A 50 -9.65 16.51 4.94
N ALA A 51 -10.94 16.26 5.14
CA ALA A 51 -11.52 16.13 6.47
C ALA A 51 -10.94 14.90 7.21
N MET A 52 -10.81 13.75 6.54
CA MET A 52 -10.21 12.55 7.10
C MET A 52 -8.73 12.71 7.40
N ARG A 53 -7.98 13.44 6.55
CA ARG A 53 -6.57 13.74 6.80
C ARG A 53 -6.36 14.49 8.11
N GLN A 54 -7.30 15.33 8.55
CA GLN A 54 -7.23 16.01 9.85
C GLN A 54 -7.36 15.05 11.04
N ALA A 55 -7.85 13.84 10.83
CA ALA A 55 -7.94 12.79 11.84
C ALA A 55 -6.68 11.92 11.93
N LEU A 56 -5.68 12.13 11.05
CA LEU A 56 -4.42 11.40 11.11
C LEU A 56 -3.59 11.83 12.31
N ALA A 57 -3.02 10.86 12.99
CA ALA A 57 -2.00 11.11 13.99
C ALA A 57 -0.69 11.61 13.35
N PRO A 58 0.15 12.36 14.06
CA PRO A 58 1.50 12.68 13.62
C PRO A 58 2.29 11.42 13.24
N LEU A 59 3.12 11.52 12.18
CA LEU A 59 3.96 10.44 11.68
C LEU A 59 3.19 9.29 10.97
N VAL A 60 1.92 9.49 10.64
CA VAL A 60 1.15 8.60 9.77
C VAL A 60 1.01 9.26 8.39
N ASP A 61 1.44 8.57 7.34
CA ASP A 61 1.41 9.07 5.98
C ASP A 61 -0.01 9.13 5.40
N ALA A 62 -0.36 10.26 4.76
CA ALA A 62 -1.53 10.37 3.90
C ALA A 62 -1.15 9.97 2.47
N VAL A 63 -1.66 8.86 1.98
CA VAL A 63 -1.37 8.34 0.63
C VAL A 63 -2.56 8.58 -0.29
N ALA A 64 -2.36 9.33 -1.39
CA ALA A 64 -3.39 9.55 -2.40
C ALA A 64 -3.22 8.57 -3.57
N LEU A 65 -4.24 7.73 -3.81
CA LEU A 65 -4.24 6.71 -4.86
C LEU A 65 -5.00 7.18 -6.10
N PHE A 66 -4.33 7.08 -7.25
CA PHE A 66 -4.84 7.41 -8.57
C PHE A 66 -4.74 6.22 -9.52
N GLN A 67 -5.63 6.17 -10.50
CA GLN A 67 -5.59 5.22 -11.61
C GLN A 67 -6.09 5.94 -12.87
N ASP A 68 -5.16 6.29 -13.75
CA ASP A 68 -5.41 6.98 -15.02
C ASP A 68 -6.19 8.30 -14.86
N ASN A 69 -6.04 8.96 -13.73
CA ASN A 69 -6.59 10.29 -13.49
C ASN A 69 -5.84 11.34 -14.33
N SER A 70 -6.53 12.40 -14.73
CA SER A 70 -5.93 13.51 -15.45
C SER A 70 -4.95 14.31 -14.57
N LEU A 71 -4.05 15.04 -15.22
CA LEU A 71 -3.06 15.89 -14.55
C LEU A 71 -3.73 16.92 -13.61
N ASP A 72 -4.84 17.51 -14.05
CA ASP A 72 -5.53 18.54 -13.29
C ASP A 72 -6.25 17.96 -12.07
N GLU A 73 -6.83 16.75 -12.18
CA GLU A 73 -7.44 16.04 -11.04
C GLU A 73 -6.40 15.70 -9.97
N VAL A 74 -5.23 15.18 -10.38
CA VAL A 74 -4.16 14.87 -9.42
C VAL A 74 -3.65 16.15 -8.75
N ARG A 75 -3.44 17.25 -9.51
CA ARG A 75 -3.02 18.54 -8.97
C ARG A 75 -4.04 19.11 -7.97
N ASP A 76 -5.32 18.95 -8.27
CA ASP A 76 -6.39 19.43 -7.40
C ASP A 76 -6.39 18.67 -6.07
N VAL A 77 -6.28 17.35 -6.09
CA VAL A 77 -6.13 16.53 -4.89
C VAL A 77 -4.88 16.90 -4.11
N VAL A 78 -3.73 17.04 -4.77
CA VAL A 78 -2.46 17.43 -4.11
C VAL A 78 -2.62 18.77 -3.39
N ARG A 79 -3.26 19.75 -4.05
CA ARG A 79 -3.50 21.08 -3.46
C ARG A 79 -4.45 21.03 -2.26
N GLN A 80 -5.56 20.28 -2.35
CA GLN A 80 -6.61 20.28 -1.33
C GLN A 80 -6.29 19.34 -0.16
N VAL A 81 -5.83 18.11 -0.46
CA VAL A 81 -5.60 17.07 0.54
C VAL A 81 -4.20 17.17 1.15
N ARG A 82 -3.21 17.65 0.36
CA ARG A 82 -1.79 17.70 0.76
C ARG A 82 -1.26 16.34 1.23
N PRO A 83 -1.37 15.28 0.40
CA PRO A 83 -0.82 13.99 0.75
C PRO A 83 0.71 14.07 0.90
N SER A 84 1.30 13.15 1.66
CA SER A 84 2.75 13.00 1.79
C SER A 84 3.34 12.04 0.74
N LEU A 85 2.50 11.17 0.16
CA LEU A 85 2.88 10.15 -0.80
C LEU A 85 1.77 9.96 -1.84
N LEU A 86 2.15 9.82 -3.11
CA LEU A 86 1.22 9.47 -4.19
C LEU A 86 1.36 7.98 -4.53
N GLN A 87 0.28 7.36 -4.96
CA GLN A 87 0.27 5.99 -5.45
C GLN A 87 -0.42 5.94 -6.80
N PHE A 88 0.29 5.47 -7.83
CA PHE A 88 -0.22 5.36 -9.19
C PHE A 88 -0.46 3.91 -9.56
N HIS A 89 -1.73 3.59 -9.81
CA HIS A 89 -2.23 2.23 -10.02
C HIS A 89 -2.51 1.90 -11.50
N GLY A 90 -2.52 2.91 -12.37
CA GLY A 90 -2.85 2.79 -13.78
C GLY A 90 -1.62 2.71 -14.71
N SER A 91 -1.78 3.25 -15.91
CA SER A 91 -0.77 3.25 -16.97
C SER A 91 0.17 4.46 -16.94
N GLU A 92 0.09 5.31 -15.91
CA GLU A 92 0.89 6.53 -15.77
C GLU A 92 2.40 6.22 -15.89
N ASP A 93 3.12 7.00 -16.70
CA ASP A 93 4.57 6.89 -16.85
C ASP A 93 5.33 7.66 -15.75
N ASP A 94 6.65 7.48 -15.70
CA ASP A 94 7.51 8.11 -14.69
C ASP A 94 7.49 9.65 -14.77
N ALA A 95 7.43 10.20 -15.98
CA ALA A 95 7.41 11.65 -16.18
C ALA A 95 6.13 12.27 -15.60
N PHE A 96 4.99 11.66 -15.85
CA PHE A 96 3.71 12.04 -15.25
C PHE A 96 3.77 11.94 -13.71
N CYS A 97 4.20 10.80 -13.18
CA CYS A 97 4.24 10.56 -11.73
C CYS A 97 5.12 11.60 -11.00
N ARG A 98 6.26 11.97 -11.59
CA ARG A 98 7.19 12.96 -11.02
C ARG A 98 6.72 14.40 -11.12
N SER A 99 5.80 14.72 -12.04
CA SER A 99 5.38 16.10 -12.32
C SER A 99 4.71 16.81 -11.15
N PHE A 100 4.35 16.08 -10.09
CA PHE A 100 3.68 16.61 -8.90
C PHE A 100 4.64 17.01 -7.77
N GLY A 101 5.94 16.73 -7.89
CA GLY A 101 6.95 17.11 -6.91
C GLY A 101 6.88 16.38 -5.57
N LEU A 102 6.09 15.29 -5.48
CA LEU A 102 5.96 14.45 -4.31
C LEU A 102 6.55 13.05 -4.58
N PRO A 103 7.03 12.34 -3.54
CA PRO A 103 7.40 10.94 -3.68
C PRO A 103 6.19 10.12 -4.13
N TYR A 104 6.46 9.06 -4.92
CA TYR A 104 5.38 8.20 -5.38
C TYR A 104 5.74 6.71 -5.32
N LEU A 105 4.71 5.87 -5.14
CA LEU A 105 4.74 4.43 -5.34
C LEU A 105 4.12 4.11 -6.71
N LYS A 106 4.80 3.28 -7.50
CA LYS A 106 4.20 2.71 -8.71
C LYS A 106 3.69 1.30 -8.41
N VAL A 107 2.42 1.07 -8.74
CA VAL A 107 1.81 -0.25 -8.62
C VAL A 107 2.26 -1.13 -9.79
N VAL A 108 2.65 -2.36 -9.46
CA VAL A 108 3.10 -3.40 -10.39
C VAL A 108 2.12 -4.56 -10.31
N PRO A 109 1.40 -4.87 -11.38
CA PRO A 109 0.51 -6.01 -11.44
C PRO A 109 1.31 -7.32 -11.46
N MET A 110 1.01 -8.23 -10.52
CA MET A 110 1.66 -9.53 -10.36
C MET A 110 0.82 -10.70 -10.89
N GLY A 111 -0.39 -10.42 -11.37
CA GLY A 111 -1.33 -11.42 -11.90
C GLY A 111 -1.01 -11.94 -13.30
N GLU A 112 -0.05 -11.34 -13.99
CA GLU A 112 0.42 -11.72 -15.33
C GLU A 112 1.94 -11.98 -15.33
N GLU A 113 2.56 -11.94 -16.53
CA GLU A 113 4.00 -12.06 -16.68
C GLU A 113 4.70 -10.89 -15.97
N ILE A 114 5.56 -11.21 -15.01
CA ILE A 114 6.21 -10.23 -14.16
C ILE A 114 7.31 -9.53 -14.96
N MET A 115 7.22 -8.21 -15.02
CA MET A 115 8.28 -7.40 -15.59
C MET A 115 9.58 -7.57 -14.82
N ALA A 116 10.67 -7.82 -15.51
CA ALA A 116 11.98 -8.02 -14.86
C ALA A 116 12.36 -6.81 -14.00
N PRO A 117 12.94 -7.00 -12.79
CA PRO A 117 13.21 -5.93 -11.82
C PRO A 117 14.03 -4.77 -12.36
N HIS A 118 15.08 -5.08 -13.11
CA HIS A 118 15.92 -4.05 -13.74
C HIS A 118 15.13 -3.17 -14.71
N TYR A 119 14.15 -3.75 -15.42
CA TYR A 119 13.30 -3.01 -16.35
C TYR A 119 12.32 -2.10 -15.63
N LEU A 120 11.74 -2.56 -14.49
CA LEU A 120 10.90 -1.71 -13.63
C LEU A 120 11.67 -0.48 -13.14
N GLN A 121 12.90 -0.68 -12.69
CA GLN A 121 13.74 0.40 -12.16
C GLN A 121 14.17 1.38 -13.24
N LEU A 122 14.42 0.89 -14.47
CA LEU A 122 14.72 1.74 -15.64
C LEU A 122 13.49 2.51 -16.09
N ARG A 123 12.30 1.89 -16.05
CA ARG A 123 11.05 2.52 -16.48
C ARG A 123 10.54 3.56 -15.48
N PHE A 124 10.79 3.36 -14.18
CA PHE A 124 10.34 4.24 -13.11
C PHE A 124 11.51 4.66 -12.21
N PRO A 125 12.49 5.40 -12.75
CA PRO A 125 13.66 5.81 -11.97
C PRO A 125 13.29 6.76 -10.82
N GLY A 126 12.23 7.55 -10.96
CA GLY A 126 11.73 8.49 -9.95
C GLY A 126 10.88 7.86 -8.84
N ALA A 127 10.46 6.60 -8.97
CA ALA A 127 9.63 5.95 -7.94
C ALA A 127 10.39 5.83 -6.61
N ALA A 128 9.75 6.18 -5.50
CA ALA A 128 10.26 5.96 -4.15
C ALA A 128 10.25 4.46 -3.79
N GLY A 129 9.35 3.70 -4.38
CA GLY A 129 9.22 2.26 -4.23
C GLY A 129 8.15 1.69 -5.15
N PHE A 130 7.95 0.39 -5.07
CA PHE A 130 6.92 -0.33 -5.82
C PHE A 130 5.86 -0.90 -4.88
N LEU A 131 4.63 -1.03 -5.39
CA LEU A 131 3.58 -1.77 -4.71
C LEU A 131 3.22 -2.97 -5.61
N LEU A 132 3.51 -4.18 -5.14
CA LEU A 132 3.25 -5.43 -5.86
C LEU A 132 1.83 -5.90 -5.53
N ASP A 133 0.94 -5.89 -6.51
CA ASP A 133 -0.48 -6.22 -6.32
C ASP A 133 -0.89 -7.41 -7.19
N SER A 134 -1.74 -8.29 -6.67
CA SER A 134 -2.21 -9.51 -7.34
C SER A 134 -3.11 -9.27 -8.56
N HIS A 135 -3.61 -8.04 -8.80
CA HIS A 135 -4.46 -7.76 -9.95
C HIS A 135 -3.72 -7.89 -11.29
N ARG A 136 -4.48 -8.00 -12.39
CA ARG A 136 -3.95 -7.94 -13.74
C ARG A 136 -3.88 -6.49 -14.23
N ALA A 137 -3.02 -6.25 -15.22
CA ALA A 137 -2.95 -4.92 -15.84
C ALA A 137 -4.33 -4.48 -16.37
N GLY A 138 -4.75 -3.25 -16.01
CA GLY A 138 -6.06 -2.70 -16.38
C GLY A 138 -7.24 -3.09 -15.49
N GLU A 139 -7.07 -4.02 -14.55
CA GLU A 139 -8.08 -4.32 -13.53
C GLU A 139 -7.94 -3.33 -12.35
N SER A 140 -9.05 -3.09 -11.65
CA SER A 140 -9.01 -2.40 -10.35
C SER A 140 -8.59 -3.39 -9.26
N GLY A 141 -7.67 -2.99 -8.39
CA GLY A 141 -7.26 -3.79 -7.24
C GLY A 141 -8.41 -4.12 -6.28
N GLY A 142 -8.17 -5.03 -5.34
CA GLY A 142 -9.16 -5.41 -4.32
C GLY A 142 -10.01 -6.64 -4.67
N SER A 143 -9.54 -7.48 -5.60
CA SER A 143 -10.21 -8.74 -6.00
C SER A 143 -10.24 -9.82 -4.90
N GLY A 144 -9.47 -9.65 -3.82
CA GLY A 144 -9.35 -10.62 -2.73
C GLY A 144 -8.49 -11.85 -3.06
N LYS A 145 -7.90 -11.91 -4.27
CA LYS A 145 -7.02 -13.02 -4.68
C LYS A 145 -5.57 -12.68 -4.36
N THR A 146 -4.80 -13.66 -3.91
CA THR A 146 -3.34 -13.58 -3.75
C THR A 146 -2.64 -14.06 -5.02
N PHE A 147 -1.36 -13.71 -5.18
CA PHE A 147 -0.46 -14.32 -6.15
C PHE A 147 0.60 -15.15 -5.41
N ASP A 148 1.35 -15.95 -6.15
CA ASP A 148 2.46 -16.72 -5.59
C ASP A 148 3.61 -15.79 -5.18
N TRP A 149 3.78 -15.57 -3.87
CA TRP A 149 4.78 -14.67 -3.31
C TRP A 149 6.22 -15.12 -3.57
N SER A 150 6.46 -16.40 -3.88
CA SER A 150 7.79 -16.90 -4.26
C SER A 150 8.29 -16.31 -5.59
N ARG A 151 7.36 -15.77 -6.41
CA ARG A 151 7.65 -15.09 -7.68
C ARG A 151 8.14 -13.66 -7.52
N ILE A 152 8.15 -13.12 -6.31
CA ILE A 152 8.66 -11.76 -6.06
C ILE A 152 10.16 -11.72 -6.38
N PRO A 153 10.59 -10.81 -7.26
CA PRO A 153 12.00 -10.71 -7.63
C PRO A 153 12.87 -10.29 -6.44
N LYS A 154 13.94 -11.08 -6.17
CA LYS A 154 14.85 -10.85 -5.04
C LYS A 154 15.86 -9.72 -5.28
N ASP A 155 16.03 -9.28 -6.51
CA ASP A 155 16.97 -8.25 -6.95
C ASP A 155 16.34 -6.86 -7.11
N LEU A 156 15.14 -6.64 -6.61
CA LEU A 156 14.55 -5.31 -6.49
C LEU A 156 15.42 -4.45 -5.55
N GLN A 157 16.01 -3.38 -6.10
CA GLN A 157 16.86 -2.47 -5.31
C GLN A 157 16.04 -1.45 -4.52
N LYS A 158 14.85 -1.07 -5.04
CA LYS A 158 13.92 -0.18 -4.35
C LYS A 158 13.03 -0.96 -3.38
N PRO A 159 12.63 -0.34 -2.25
CA PRO A 159 11.68 -0.98 -1.33
C PRO A 159 10.36 -1.28 -2.04
N TYR A 160 9.71 -2.36 -1.61
CA TYR A 160 8.37 -2.68 -2.11
C TYR A 160 7.38 -2.94 -0.98
N ALA A 161 6.14 -2.56 -1.24
CA ALA A 161 4.98 -2.96 -0.46
C ALA A 161 4.31 -4.15 -1.13
N LEU A 162 3.91 -5.15 -0.34
CA LEU A 162 3.11 -6.28 -0.79
C LEU A 162 1.64 -5.97 -0.63
N ALA A 163 0.87 -6.16 -1.70
CA ALA A 163 -0.57 -5.97 -1.75
C ALA A 163 -1.28 -7.12 -2.48
N GLY A 164 -2.60 -7.01 -2.58
CA GLY A 164 -3.44 -7.97 -3.29
C GLY A 164 -3.82 -9.19 -2.45
N GLY A 165 -5.11 -9.29 -2.09
CA GLY A 165 -5.67 -10.43 -1.38
C GLY A 165 -5.16 -10.66 0.04
N LEU A 166 -4.46 -9.69 0.65
CA LEU A 166 -4.03 -9.78 2.04
C LEU A 166 -5.24 -9.71 2.98
N THR A 167 -5.22 -10.57 4.01
CA THR A 167 -6.21 -10.66 5.08
C THR A 167 -5.50 -10.95 6.40
N PRO A 168 -6.18 -10.82 7.56
CA PRO A 168 -5.60 -11.25 8.83
C PRO A 168 -5.14 -12.71 8.83
N GLU A 169 -5.82 -13.57 8.08
CA GLU A 169 -5.57 -15.02 8.04
C GLU A 169 -4.28 -15.38 7.30
N ASN A 170 -3.83 -14.54 6.34
CA ASN A 170 -2.63 -14.81 5.54
C ASN A 170 -1.48 -13.83 5.76
N ALA A 171 -1.69 -12.77 6.55
CA ALA A 171 -0.71 -11.70 6.77
C ALA A 171 0.62 -12.21 7.35
N PHE A 172 0.57 -13.12 8.31
CA PHE A 172 1.77 -13.75 8.89
C PHE A 172 2.61 -14.47 7.84
N GLU A 173 1.98 -15.34 7.05
CA GLU A 173 2.62 -16.10 6.00
C GLU A 173 3.19 -15.18 4.90
N ALA A 174 2.39 -14.19 4.47
CA ALA A 174 2.78 -13.21 3.47
C ALA A 174 4.06 -12.45 3.87
N VAL A 175 4.14 -11.96 5.11
CA VAL A 175 5.32 -11.24 5.62
C VAL A 175 6.52 -12.17 5.75
N THR A 176 6.32 -13.40 6.23
CA THR A 176 7.41 -14.37 6.43
C THR A 176 8.03 -14.81 5.10
N ILE A 177 7.20 -15.08 4.07
CA ILE A 177 7.68 -15.55 2.76
C ILE A 177 8.25 -14.39 1.93
N ALA A 178 7.47 -13.31 1.77
CA ALA A 178 7.85 -12.20 0.91
C ALA A 178 8.88 -11.26 1.53
N THR A 179 8.96 -11.20 2.85
CA THR A 179 9.83 -10.28 3.60
C THR A 179 9.81 -8.84 3.04
N PRO A 180 8.61 -8.24 2.85
CA PRO A 180 8.45 -6.96 2.20
C PRO A 180 8.92 -5.80 3.10
N TRP A 181 9.15 -4.61 2.50
CA TRP A 181 9.34 -3.37 3.25
C TRP A 181 8.07 -2.93 3.96
N ALA A 182 6.91 -3.15 3.31
CA ALA A 182 5.59 -2.81 3.83
C ALA A 182 4.55 -3.81 3.32
N VAL A 183 3.40 -3.86 3.99
CA VAL A 183 2.17 -4.51 3.51
C VAL A 183 1.08 -3.46 3.30
N ASP A 184 0.27 -3.64 2.25
CA ASP A 184 -0.88 -2.78 1.94
C ASP A 184 -2.15 -3.61 1.84
N VAL A 185 -3.15 -3.30 2.65
CA VAL A 185 -4.42 -4.03 2.67
C VAL A 185 -5.61 -3.09 2.55
N SER A 186 -6.61 -3.51 1.79
CA SER A 186 -7.89 -2.79 1.62
C SER A 186 -9.08 -3.68 1.95
N SER A 187 -9.51 -4.54 1.02
CA SER A 187 -10.72 -5.37 1.15
C SER A 187 -10.62 -6.40 2.28
N GLY A 188 -9.42 -6.93 2.58
CA GLY A 188 -9.23 -7.94 3.63
C GLY A 188 -9.53 -7.48 5.06
N ILE A 189 -9.66 -6.16 5.26
CA ILE A 189 -10.01 -5.55 6.56
C ILE A 189 -11.34 -4.79 6.49
N GLU A 190 -12.23 -5.16 5.58
CA GLU A 190 -13.53 -4.50 5.37
C GLU A 190 -14.70 -5.41 5.72
N VAL A 191 -15.82 -4.79 6.10
CA VAL A 191 -17.15 -5.41 6.15
C VAL A 191 -17.78 -5.34 4.75
N GLU A 192 -17.70 -4.16 4.14
CA GLU A 192 -18.11 -3.86 2.76
C GLU A 192 -17.18 -2.78 2.17
N PRO A 193 -17.15 -2.59 0.85
CA PRO A 193 -16.23 -1.65 0.22
C PRO A 193 -16.25 -0.24 0.85
N GLY A 194 -15.11 0.18 1.39
CA GLY A 194 -14.94 1.48 2.06
C GLY A 194 -15.28 1.47 3.55
N ILE A 195 -15.90 0.43 4.09
CA ILE A 195 -16.25 0.32 5.51
C ILE A 195 -15.31 -0.67 6.19
N LYS A 196 -14.42 -0.16 7.04
CA LYS A 196 -13.43 -0.99 7.73
C LYS A 196 -14.05 -1.72 8.91
N ASP A 197 -13.54 -2.93 9.17
CA ASP A 197 -13.84 -3.76 10.31
C ASP A 197 -12.72 -3.60 11.36
N GLY A 198 -13.06 -3.08 12.53
CA GLY A 198 -12.09 -2.81 13.59
C GLY A 198 -11.36 -4.05 14.11
N ASP A 199 -12.05 -5.19 14.19
CA ASP A 199 -11.44 -6.43 14.66
C ASP A 199 -10.51 -7.03 13.59
N LYS A 200 -10.89 -6.97 12.32
CA LYS A 200 -9.99 -7.36 11.22
C LYS A 200 -8.76 -6.46 11.16
N MET A 201 -8.90 -5.14 11.32
CA MET A 201 -7.76 -4.22 11.36
C MET A 201 -6.79 -4.59 12.48
N ARG A 202 -7.30 -4.83 13.71
CA ARG A 202 -6.48 -5.23 14.87
C ARG A 202 -5.75 -6.54 14.61
N ARG A 203 -6.47 -7.58 14.20
CA ARG A 203 -5.90 -8.89 13.90
C ARG A 203 -4.85 -8.83 12.80
N PHE A 204 -5.05 -8.01 11.77
CA PHE A 204 -4.08 -7.83 10.69
C PHE A 204 -2.77 -7.24 11.24
N VAL A 205 -2.84 -6.20 12.07
CA VAL A 205 -1.64 -5.62 12.72
C VAL A 205 -0.94 -6.64 13.61
N GLU A 206 -1.69 -7.39 14.43
CA GLU A 206 -1.15 -8.43 15.31
C GLU A 206 -0.39 -9.51 14.52
N GLU A 207 -0.95 -9.99 13.41
CA GLU A 207 -0.31 -11.01 12.56
C GLU A 207 0.96 -10.50 11.87
N VAL A 208 0.98 -9.25 11.41
CA VAL A 208 2.20 -8.63 10.85
C VAL A 208 3.28 -8.51 11.93
N ARG A 209 2.93 -8.06 13.14
CA ARG A 209 3.89 -7.94 14.26
C ARG A 209 4.39 -9.31 14.73
N ARG A 210 3.52 -10.32 14.75
CA ARG A 210 3.91 -11.71 15.06
C ARG A 210 4.94 -12.23 14.04
N ALA A 211 4.77 -11.93 12.75
CA ALA A 211 5.72 -12.32 11.72
C ALA A 211 7.08 -11.61 11.88
N ASP A 212 7.08 -10.30 12.19
CA ASP A 212 8.30 -9.55 12.47
C ASP A 212 9.09 -10.20 13.62
N CYS A 213 8.43 -10.53 14.74
CA CYS A 213 9.07 -11.20 15.89
C CYS A 213 9.59 -12.61 15.55
N HIS A 214 8.88 -13.36 14.70
CA HIS A 214 9.29 -14.70 14.28
C HIS A 214 10.58 -14.66 13.44
N THR A 215 10.67 -13.69 12.54
CA THR A 215 11.84 -13.50 11.68
C THR A 215 13.07 -13.08 12.49
N ASP A 216 12.91 -12.25 13.51
CA ASP A 216 13.98 -11.82 14.40
C ASP A 216 14.51 -13.00 15.25
N ALA A 217 13.62 -13.85 15.77
CA ALA A 217 14.01 -15.04 16.55
C ALA A 217 14.78 -16.06 15.71
N ALA A 218 14.37 -16.30 14.46
CA ALA A 218 15.09 -17.20 13.53
C ALA A 218 16.48 -16.66 13.18
N THR A 219 16.63 -15.34 13.04
CA THR A 219 17.92 -14.68 12.77
C THR A 219 18.84 -14.72 14.00
N ALA A 220 18.29 -14.53 15.21
CA ALA A 220 19.04 -14.59 16.46
C ALA A 220 19.53 -16.01 16.80
N ALA A 221 18.82 -17.06 16.38
CA ALA A 221 19.20 -18.45 16.56
C ALA A 221 20.26 -18.93 15.55
N ALA A 222 20.51 -18.16 14.48
CA ALA A 222 21.48 -18.48 13.42
C ALA A 222 22.83 -17.74 13.60
N CYS A 223 22.97 -16.89 14.64
CA CYS A 223 24.21 -16.26 15.06
C CYS A 223 24.76 -16.93 16.32
#